data_fd51c35205482a639e4433e9c6f08b92
#
_entry.id   fd51c35205482a639e4433e9c6f08b92
#
_cell.length_a   1.000
_cell.length_b   1.000
_cell.length_c   1.000
_cell.angle_alpha   90.00
_cell.angle_beta   90.00
_cell.angle_gamma   90.00
#
_symmetry.space_group_name_H-M   'P 1'
#
loop_
_entity.id
_entity.type
_entity.pdbx_description
1 polymer ?
#
loop_
_entity_poly.entity_id
_entity_poly.type
_entity_poly.pdbx_seq_one_letter_code
_entity_poly.pdbx_strand_id
1 'polypeptide(L)'
;MCPELEQKYRDYVRRGGNLVLTMRTGVKDAYNRCMCQAPLPGGLSDVLGLQVPEYDCLRETSVEIQWDGRTYTGEKWSDLIEPAAARPLAVYGSEFY
;
A
#
# COMPACT_ATOMS: atom_id res chain seq x y z
N MET A 1 -1.82 -10.27 -8.49
CA MET A 1 -3.13 -10.62 -7.91
C MET A 1 -4.16 -10.71 -9.03
N CYS A 2 -5.00 -11.71 -9.04
CA CYS A 2 -6.01 -11.88 -10.09
C CYS A 2 -7.31 -11.13 -9.76
N PRO A 3 -8.12 -10.76 -10.78
CA PRO A 3 -9.38 -10.03 -10.55
C PRO A 3 -10.37 -10.75 -9.64
N GLU A 4 -10.39 -12.06 -9.68
CA GLU A 4 -11.28 -12.88 -8.82
C GLU A 4 -10.92 -12.73 -7.34
N LEU A 5 -9.63 -12.73 -7.03
CA LEU A 5 -9.15 -12.55 -5.67
C LEU A 5 -9.41 -11.11 -5.18
N GLU A 6 -9.19 -10.13 -6.04
CA GLU A 6 -9.51 -8.73 -5.74
C GLU A 6 -10.98 -8.56 -5.40
N GLN A 7 -11.87 -9.22 -6.14
CA GLN A 7 -13.30 -9.16 -5.88
C GLN A 7 -13.67 -9.81 -4.53
N LYS A 8 -12.99 -10.89 -4.17
CA LYS A 8 -13.20 -11.52 -2.85
C LYS A 8 -12.79 -10.60 -1.70
N TYR A 9 -11.67 -9.90 -1.83
CA TYR A 9 -11.25 -8.93 -0.82
C TYR A 9 -12.22 -7.77 -0.74
N ARG A 10 -12.69 -7.27 -1.87
CA ARG A 10 -13.65 -6.18 -1.93
C ARG A 10 -14.98 -6.56 -1.24
N ASP A 11 -15.50 -7.74 -1.52
CA ASP A 11 -16.71 -8.26 -0.90
C ASP A 11 -16.52 -8.46 0.61
N TYR A 12 -15.38 -8.97 1.02
CA TYR A 12 -15.05 -9.16 2.43
C TYR A 12 -15.07 -7.83 3.20
N VAL A 13 -14.48 -6.78 2.64
CA VAL A 13 -14.48 -5.45 3.26
C VAL A 13 -15.91 -4.87 3.30
N ARG A 14 -16.68 -5.03 2.23
CA ARG A 14 -18.06 -4.54 2.17
C ARG A 14 -18.97 -5.21 3.19
N ARG A 15 -18.66 -6.43 3.59
CA ARG A 15 -19.36 -7.15 4.66
C ARG A 15 -18.94 -6.75 6.06
N GLY A 16 -18.06 -5.79 6.19
CA GLY A 16 -17.54 -5.31 7.48
C GLY A 16 -16.25 -5.99 7.94
N GLY A 17 -15.57 -6.73 7.06
CA GLY A 17 -14.29 -7.34 7.36
C GLY A 17 -13.15 -6.34 7.43
N ASN A 18 -12.14 -6.64 8.23
CA ASN A 18 -10.93 -5.83 8.34
C ASN A 18 -9.84 -6.41 7.43
N LEU A 19 -9.30 -5.57 6.55
CA LEU A 19 -8.27 -5.96 5.62
C LEU A 19 -7.00 -5.14 5.88
N VAL A 20 -5.90 -5.84 6.13
CA VAL A 20 -4.57 -5.23 6.30
C VAL A 20 -3.71 -5.62 5.11
N LEU A 21 -3.15 -4.63 4.44
CA LEU A 21 -2.24 -4.83 3.32
C LEU A 21 -0.84 -4.35 3.72
N THR A 22 0.15 -5.12 3.32
CA THR A 22 1.55 -4.78 3.54
C THR A 22 2.18 -4.29 2.24
N MET A 23 3.42 -3.86 2.32
CA MET A 23 4.19 -3.39 1.17
C MET A 23 4.15 -4.38 0.00
N ARG A 24 4.22 -3.85 -1.21
CA ARG A 24 4.25 -4.60 -2.47
C ARG A 24 3.00 -5.44 -2.75
N THR A 25 1.91 -5.17 -2.08
CA THR A 25 0.63 -5.82 -2.38
C THR A 25 0.15 -5.40 -3.76
N GLY A 26 -0.27 -6.37 -4.56
CA GLY A 26 -0.84 -6.12 -5.89
C GLY A 26 0.16 -5.72 -6.97
N VAL A 27 1.46 -5.89 -6.72
CA VAL A 27 2.52 -5.54 -7.68
C VAL A 27 2.53 -6.47 -8.89
N LYS A 28 2.10 -7.71 -8.71
CA LYS A 28 2.14 -8.76 -9.75
C LYS A 28 0.74 -9.20 -10.16
N ASP A 29 0.61 -9.57 -11.43
CA ASP A 29 -0.62 -10.18 -11.96
C ASP A 29 -0.66 -11.70 -11.70
N ALA A 30 -1.69 -12.37 -12.25
CA ALA A 30 -1.86 -13.81 -12.09
C ALA A 30 -0.72 -14.62 -12.71
N TYR A 31 0.05 -14.04 -13.62
CA TYR A 31 1.16 -14.68 -14.31
C TYR A 31 2.52 -14.23 -13.76
N ASN A 32 2.54 -13.64 -12.59
CA ASN A 32 3.75 -13.11 -11.94
C ASN A 32 4.45 -12.00 -12.74
N ARG A 33 3.69 -11.25 -13.56
CA ARG A 33 4.19 -10.07 -14.28
C ARG A 33 3.86 -8.81 -13.51
N CYS A 34 4.71 -7.79 -13.62
CA CYS A 34 4.47 -6.52 -12.96
C CYS A 34 3.20 -5.84 -13.50
N MET A 35 2.40 -5.28 -12.60
CA MET A 35 1.21 -4.51 -12.97
C MET A 35 1.64 -3.14 -13.49
N CYS A 36 1.54 -2.94 -14.80
CA CYS A 36 1.94 -1.70 -15.45
C CYS A 36 0.77 -0.83 -15.92
N GLN A 37 -0.43 -1.38 -15.91
CA GLN A 37 -1.60 -0.74 -16.52
C GLN A 37 -2.53 -0.07 -15.51
N ALA A 38 -2.31 -0.29 -14.23
CA ALA A 38 -3.14 0.28 -13.17
C ALA A 38 -2.27 0.75 -12.02
N PRO A 39 -2.69 1.79 -11.28
CA PRO A 39 -2.00 2.19 -10.06
C PRO A 39 -2.01 1.06 -9.04
N LEU A 40 -0.95 0.96 -8.25
CA LEU A 40 -0.90 0.00 -7.14
C LEU A 40 -1.83 0.49 -6.00
N PRO A 41 -2.40 -0.40 -5.26
CA PRO A 41 -2.31 -1.85 -5.32
C PRO A 41 -3.30 -2.51 -6.30
N GLY A 42 -3.27 -2.11 -7.54
CA GLY A 42 -4.08 -2.71 -8.59
C GLY A 42 -5.59 -2.45 -8.39
N GLY A 43 -6.40 -3.50 -8.51
CA GLY A 43 -7.84 -3.38 -8.38
C GLY A 43 -8.37 -3.06 -6.98
N LEU A 44 -7.49 -2.90 -5.97
CA LEU A 44 -7.88 -2.56 -4.60
C LEU A 44 -7.74 -1.07 -4.27
N SER A 45 -7.29 -0.24 -5.20
CA SER A 45 -7.09 1.20 -4.97
C SER A 45 -8.37 1.90 -4.52
N ASP A 46 -9.51 1.55 -5.09
CA ASP A 46 -10.80 2.11 -4.74
C ASP A 46 -11.26 1.69 -3.33
N VAL A 47 -11.02 0.43 -2.95
CA VAL A 47 -11.36 -0.09 -1.63
C VAL A 47 -10.54 0.58 -0.54
N LEU A 48 -9.27 0.79 -0.79
CA LEU A 48 -8.34 1.42 0.14
C LEU A 48 -8.47 2.94 0.17
N GLY A 49 -8.96 3.55 -0.90
CA GLY A 49 -9.05 4.99 -1.04
C GLY A 49 -7.68 5.65 -1.18
N LEU A 50 -6.71 4.96 -1.76
CA LEU A 50 -5.37 5.46 -1.98
C LEU A 50 -4.73 4.80 -3.20
N GLN A 51 -3.59 5.37 -3.62
CA GLN A 51 -2.75 4.81 -4.68
C GLN A 51 -1.30 4.77 -4.20
N VAL A 52 -0.54 3.83 -4.73
CA VAL A 52 0.90 3.72 -4.49
C VAL A 52 1.59 3.94 -5.83
N PRO A 53 1.91 5.19 -6.20
CA PRO A 53 2.55 5.48 -7.48
C PRO A 53 3.96 4.93 -7.57
N GLU A 54 4.62 4.76 -6.44
CA GLU A 54 6.00 4.33 -6.41
C GLU A 54 6.31 3.58 -5.11
N TYR A 55 7.27 2.65 -5.17
CA TYR A 55 7.82 2.00 -3.98
C TYR A 55 9.35 1.97 -4.08
N ASP A 56 10.02 1.97 -2.93
CA ASP A 56 11.47 2.05 -2.86
C ASP A 56 12.04 0.92 -2.00
N CYS A 57 13.21 0.43 -2.42
CA CYS A 57 13.97 -0.55 -1.66
C CYS A 57 15.00 0.17 -0.80
N LEU A 58 14.83 0.10 0.50
CA LEU A 58 15.65 0.85 1.46
C LEU A 58 17.02 0.22 1.74
N ARG A 59 17.39 -0.85 1.10
CA ARG A 59 18.70 -1.53 1.22
C ARG A 59 19.32 -1.41 2.63
N GLU A 60 20.31 -0.50 2.79
CA GLU A 60 21.03 -0.26 4.06
C GLU A 60 20.51 0.98 4.80
N THR A 61 19.47 1.63 4.29
CA THR A 61 18.88 2.81 4.91
C THR A 61 17.58 2.46 5.62
N SER A 62 17.08 3.42 6.40
CA SER A 62 15.80 3.30 7.08
C SER A 62 15.02 4.60 6.95
N VAL A 63 13.71 4.54 7.16
CA VAL A 63 12.84 5.71 7.20
C VAL A 63 12.20 5.81 8.57
N GLU A 64 11.95 7.04 9.01
CA GLU A 64 11.18 7.29 10.21
C GLU A 64 9.69 7.28 9.88
N ILE A 65 8.90 6.66 10.76
CA ILE A 65 7.45 6.65 10.68
C ILE A 65 6.91 7.30 11.95
N GLN A 66 6.15 8.38 11.80
CA GLN A 66 5.57 9.10 12.91
C GLN A 66 4.09 8.75 13.04
N TRP A 67 3.71 8.21 14.17
CA TRP A 67 2.34 7.83 14.46
C TRP A 67 2.02 8.12 15.92
N ASP A 68 0.96 8.92 16.13
CA ASP A 68 0.42 9.23 17.45
C ASP A 68 1.50 9.73 18.44
N GLY A 69 2.36 10.64 17.97
CA GLY A 69 3.43 11.23 18.77
C GLY A 69 4.63 10.30 19.02
N ARG A 70 4.64 9.13 18.41
CA ARG A 70 5.74 8.17 18.51
C ARG A 70 6.45 8.02 17.18
N THR A 71 7.73 7.66 17.23
CA THR A 71 8.56 7.44 16.06
C THR A 71 8.92 5.97 15.96
N TYR A 72 8.70 5.40 14.79
CA TYR A 72 9.05 4.02 14.46
C TYR A 72 10.06 4.01 13.32
N THR A 73 10.77 2.92 13.14
CA THR A 73 11.74 2.77 12.06
C THR A 73 11.25 1.72 11.06
N GLY A 74 11.17 2.13 9.79
CA GLY A 74 10.85 1.23 8.69
C GLY A 74 12.11 0.83 7.95
N GLU A 75 12.21 -0.43 7.56
CA GLU A 75 13.35 -0.98 6.84
C GLU A 75 12.89 -1.80 5.64
N LYS A 76 13.81 -2.03 4.71
CA LYS A 76 13.69 -2.86 3.51
C LYS A 76 12.87 -2.23 2.39
N TRP A 77 11.61 -1.91 2.62
CA TRP A 77 10.71 -1.36 1.60
C TRP A 77 9.92 -0.18 2.13
N SER A 78 9.70 0.78 1.27
CA SER A 78 8.88 1.96 1.56
C SER A 78 7.96 2.23 0.38
N ASP A 79 6.67 2.30 0.64
CA ASP A 79 5.68 2.66 -0.37
C ASP A 79 5.41 4.16 -0.29
N LEU A 80 5.48 4.84 -1.43
CA LEU A 80 5.00 6.22 -1.55
C LEU A 80 3.50 6.17 -1.77
N ILE A 81 2.74 6.70 -0.84
CA ILE A 81 1.28 6.58 -0.81
C ILE A 81 0.64 7.94 -1.08
N GLU A 82 -0.23 7.98 -2.08
CA GLU A 82 -1.10 9.13 -2.34
C GLU A 82 -2.49 8.84 -1.78
N PRO A 83 -2.87 9.43 -0.63
CA PRO A 83 -4.20 9.23 -0.08
C PRO A 83 -5.25 9.98 -0.91
N ALA A 84 -6.42 9.36 -1.10
CA ALA A 84 -7.59 9.99 -1.71
C ALA A 84 -8.70 10.07 -0.66
N ALA A 85 -9.52 9.01 -0.53
CA ALA A 85 -10.54 8.93 0.50
C ALA A 85 -10.00 8.39 1.83
N ALA A 86 -8.84 7.76 1.83
CA ALA A 86 -8.23 7.19 3.02
C ALA A 86 -7.74 8.29 3.98
N ARG A 87 -7.88 8.05 5.28
CA ARG A 87 -7.39 8.95 6.31
C ARG A 87 -6.00 8.50 6.76
N PRO A 88 -4.95 9.30 6.58
CA PRO A 88 -3.62 8.96 7.08
C PRO A 88 -3.60 8.89 8.61
N LEU A 89 -3.01 7.84 9.17
CA LEU A 89 -2.80 7.67 10.61
C LEU A 89 -1.33 7.84 10.96
N ALA A 90 -0.44 7.59 10.02
CA ALA A 90 1.00 7.70 10.20
C ALA A 90 1.61 8.37 8.98
N VAL A 91 2.73 9.04 9.16
CA VAL A 91 3.45 9.71 8.08
C VAL A 91 4.94 9.41 8.18
N TYR A 92 5.62 9.51 7.06
CA TYR A 92 7.08 9.45 7.07
C TYR A 92 7.66 10.76 7.60
N GLY A 93 8.75 10.68 8.35
CA GLY A 93 9.44 11.83 8.91
C GLY A 93 10.37 12.54 7.94
N SER A 94 10.50 12.04 6.70
CA SER A 94 11.37 12.59 5.67
C SER A 94 10.54 13.36 4.62
N GLU A 95 11.16 14.39 4.03
CA GLU A 95 10.53 15.15 2.93
C GLU A 95 10.35 14.33 1.64
N PHE A 96 11.04 13.21 1.52
CA PHE A 96 11.01 12.36 0.32
C PHE A 96 9.93 11.28 0.37
N TYR A 97 9.25 11.13 1.48
CA TYR A 97 8.26 10.07 1.69
C TYR A 97 6.97 10.61 2.31
#